data_31f0e4f86ef9e348104838c029103876
#
_entry.id   31f0e4f86ef9e348104838c029103876
#
_cell.length_a   1.000
_cell.length_b   1.000
_cell.length_c   1.000
_cell.angle_alpha   90.00
_cell.angle_beta   90.00
_cell.angle_gamma   90.00
#
_symmetry.space_group_name_H-M   'P 1'
#
loop_
_entity.id
_entity.type
_entity.pdbx_description
1 polymer ?
#
loop_
_entity_poly.entity_id
_entity_poly.type
_entity_poly.pdbx_seq_one_letter_code
_entity_poly.pdbx_strand_id
1 'polypeptide(L)'
;MNYELIKGSVAVLISGGVDSAVVVHLLCEAGLKPDLHYIKIGMDGEDSSCTAEEDIELSQATARKYGLKLEVTDLQKEYWEQVVGYTIERVKKGLTPNPDVMCNRLIKFGAFEQKVGCHYDYIATGHYATNVVRDGKMWLGTAKDPVKDQTDFLAQLSYEQLRHTLFPIGHLMKEEVRQIALDAKLPSAKRKDSQGICFLGKINYNDFIRRFMGEQEGKIIDIETGKVVGKHKGFWFHTIGQRKGLGLSGGPWFVVKKNVKKNIIFVAHGWDTQLQYGHDFRLADFHYITEPISPLPAPPLGECHIPADSPLQSTPPKGERGGGFPIMFKVRHVDHFMPGTITLDDEGYHVHSDAPIQGIAPGQFGCIYDADATVCYGSGEISIYKER
;
A
#
# COMPACT_ATOMS: atom_id res chain seq x y z
N MET A 1 12.69 -11.72 -14.78
CA MET A 1 13.64 -12.16 -13.72
C MET A 1 14.15 -13.52 -14.13
N ASN A 2 15.46 -13.77 -14.09
CA ASN A 2 15.99 -15.12 -14.39
C ASN A 2 16.00 -15.91 -13.07
N TYR A 3 14.99 -16.76 -12.87
CA TYR A 3 14.82 -17.55 -11.63
C TYR A 3 15.89 -18.63 -11.46
N GLU A 4 16.55 -19.05 -12.54
CA GLU A 4 17.66 -20.02 -12.51
C GLU A 4 18.88 -19.49 -11.71
N LEU A 5 18.93 -18.18 -11.51
CA LEU A 5 19.99 -17.54 -10.72
C LEU A 5 19.70 -17.50 -9.22
N ILE A 6 18.48 -17.87 -8.80
CA ILE A 6 18.12 -17.90 -7.38
C ILE A 6 18.81 -19.11 -6.74
N LYS A 7 19.81 -18.83 -5.93
CA LYS A 7 20.51 -19.85 -5.13
C LYS A 7 20.11 -19.67 -3.67
N GLY A 8 19.37 -20.63 -3.15
CA GLY A 8 18.94 -20.59 -1.75
C GLY A 8 17.52 -21.10 -1.55
N SER A 9 17.11 -21.11 -0.31
CA SER A 9 15.76 -21.48 0.13
C SER A 9 14.76 -20.36 -0.13
N VAL A 10 13.55 -20.74 -0.57
CA VAL A 10 12.48 -19.77 -0.89
C VAL A 10 11.21 -20.14 -0.13
N ALA A 11 10.69 -19.18 0.63
CA ALA A 11 9.32 -19.22 1.17
C ALA A 11 8.38 -18.50 0.20
N VAL A 12 7.26 -19.13 -0.18
CA VAL A 12 6.20 -18.46 -0.96
C VAL A 12 5.03 -18.12 -0.07
N LEU A 13 4.65 -16.85 0.00
CA LEU A 13 3.42 -16.42 0.65
C LEU A 13 2.24 -16.72 -0.28
N ILE A 14 1.52 -17.79 0.01
CA ILE A 14 0.36 -18.23 -0.76
C ILE A 14 -0.95 -17.81 -0.08
N SER A 15 -1.91 -17.30 -0.85
CA SER A 15 -3.19 -16.77 -0.35
C SER A 15 -4.43 -17.48 -0.91
N GLY A 16 -4.25 -18.61 -1.62
CA GLY A 16 -5.34 -19.26 -2.35
C GLY A 16 -5.78 -18.50 -3.62
N GLY A 17 -5.21 -17.31 -3.88
CA GLY A 17 -5.48 -16.52 -5.07
C GLY A 17 -4.69 -16.99 -6.29
N VAL A 18 -5.11 -16.53 -7.49
CA VAL A 18 -4.47 -16.85 -8.76
C VAL A 18 -3.01 -16.42 -8.79
N ASP A 19 -2.73 -15.19 -8.36
CA ASP A 19 -1.42 -14.54 -8.46
C ASP A 19 -0.36 -15.33 -7.67
N SER A 20 -0.64 -15.64 -6.41
CA SER A 20 0.27 -16.42 -5.58
C SER A 20 0.45 -17.88 -6.06
N ALA A 21 -0.59 -18.48 -6.66
CA ALA A 21 -0.48 -19.81 -7.25
C ALA A 21 0.40 -19.81 -8.51
N VAL A 22 0.34 -18.75 -9.34
CA VAL A 22 1.23 -18.58 -10.49
C VAL A 22 2.67 -18.36 -10.06
N VAL A 23 2.92 -17.65 -8.94
CA VAL A 23 4.26 -17.56 -8.35
C VAL A 23 4.83 -18.95 -8.05
N VAL A 24 4.05 -19.82 -7.41
CA VAL A 24 4.47 -21.21 -7.14
C VAL A 24 4.79 -21.95 -8.44
N HIS A 25 3.92 -21.83 -9.46
CA HIS A 25 4.13 -22.47 -10.75
C HIS A 25 5.44 -22.03 -11.39
N LEU A 26 5.68 -20.72 -11.51
CA LEU A 26 6.88 -20.16 -12.15
C LEU A 26 8.18 -20.60 -11.46
N LEU A 27 8.18 -20.65 -10.13
CA LEU A 27 9.35 -21.10 -9.38
C LEU A 27 9.60 -22.61 -9.56
N CYS A 28 8.53 -23.42 -9.61
CA CYS A 28 8.66 -24.87 -9.86
C CYS A 28 9.12 -25.17 -11.28
N GLU A 29 8.61 -24.46 -12.30
CA GLU A 29 9.09 -24.58 -13.69
C GLU A 29 10.58 -24.22 -13.84
N ALA A 30 11.06 -23.29 -13.02
CA ALA A 30 12.48 -22.93 -12.92
C ALA A 30 13.31 -23.96 -12.12
N GLY A 31 12.72 -25.08 -11.69
CA GLY A 31 13.40 -26.14 -10.95
C GLY A 31 13.55 -25.92 -9.45
N LEU A 32 12.96 -24.85 -8.90
CA LEU A 32 12.96 -24.59 -7.46
C LEU A 32 11.90 -25.42 -6.72
N LYS A 33 12.11 -25.68 -5.44
CA LYS A 33 11.17 -26.36 -4.54
C LYS A 33 10.90 -25.48 -3.33
N PRO A 34 10.05 -24.43 -3.49
CA PRO A 34 9.78 -23.54 -2.38
C PRO A 34 8.89 -24.18 -1.31
N ASP A 35 9.03 -23.75 -0.06
CA ASP A 35 8.05 -24.00 0.99
C ASP A 35 6.92 -22.98 0.90
N LEU A 36 5.68 -23.43 1.05
CA LEU A 36 4.51 -22.57 0.96
C LEU A 36 4.02 -22.19 2.35
N HIS A 37 3.72 -20.90 2.53
CA HIS A 37 3.22 -20.38 3.80
C HIS A 37 1.92 -19.61 3.58
N TYR A 38 0.86 -20.04 4.25
CA TYR A 38 -0.38 -19.29 4.35
C TYR A 38 -0.38 -18.51 5.66
N ILE A 39 -0.50 -17.17 5.58
CA ILE A 39 -0.58 -16.32 6.76
C ILE A 39 -2.05 -16.18 7.18
N LYS A 40 -2.39 -16.73 8.35
CA LYS A 40 -3.72 -16.62 8.94
C LYS A 40 -3.81 -15.31 9.73
N ILE A 41 -4.64 -14.36 9.26
CA ILE A 41 -4.84 -13.03 9.86
C ILE A 41 -6.31 -12.66 10.11
N GLY A 42 -7.25 -13.51 9.71
CA GLY A 42 -8.69 -13.24 9.81
C GLY A 42 -9.20 -13.08 11.24
N MET A 43 -10.46 -12.65 11.36
CA MET A 43 -11.18 -12.63 12.63
C MET A 43 -11.66 -14.03 12.97
N ASP A 44 -11.56 -14.43 14.23
CA ASP A 44 -12.29 -15.60 14.72
C ASP A 44 -13.78 -15.22 14.89
N GLY A 45 -14.68 -15.92 14.19
CA GLY A 45 -16.12 -15.70 14.29
C GLY A 45 -16.89 -16.23 13.08
N GLU A 46 -18.21 -16.34 13.24
CA GLU A 46 -19.12 -16.97 12.26
C GLU A 46 -19.11 -16.31 10.87
N ASP A 47 -18.71 -15.04 10.76
CA ASP A 47 -18.73 -14.26 9.50
C ASP A 47 -17.45 -14.40 8.64
N SER A 48 -16.35 -14.95 9.19
CA SER A 48 -15.03 -14.93 8.55
C SER A 48 -14.47 -16.30 8.16
N SER A 49 -14.99 -17.36 8.73
CA SER A 49 -14.45 -18.73 8.61
C SER A 49 -14.46 -19.26 7.17
N CYS A 50 -15.50 -18.96 6.42
CA CYS A 50 -15.73 -19.56 5.09
C CYS A 50 -14.70 -19.16 4.01
N THR A 51 -14.08 -17.96 4.10
CA THR A 51 -13.09 -17.52 3.10
C THR A 51 -11.69 -18.02 3.42
N ALA A 52 -11.31 -18.07 4.69
CA ALA A 52 -9.99 -18.56 5.09
C ALA A 52 -9.85 -20.08 4.86
N GLU A 53 -10.89 -20.84 5.10
CA GLU A 53 -10.92 -22.28 4.82
C GLU A 53 -10.78 -22.56 3.31
N GLU A 54 -11.53 -21.84 2.47
CA GLU A 54 -11.43 -21.94 1.01
C GLU A 54 -10.02 -21.56 0.53
N ASP A 55 -9.44 -20.50 1.08
CA ASP A 55 -8.08 -20.03 0.75
C ASP A 55 -7.02 -21.08 1.09
N ILE A 56 -7.15 -21.69 2.28
CA ILE A 56 -6.25 -22.76 2.73
C ILE A 56 -6.42 -24.01 1.85
N GLU A 57 -7.66 -24.37 1.50
CA GLU A 57 -7.93 -25.53 0.65
C GLU A 57 -7.32 -25.38 -0.75
N LEU A 58 -7.50 -24.20 -1.38
CA LEU A 58 -6.89 -23.88 -2.67
C LEU A 58 -5.35 -23.86 -2.61
N SER A 59 -4.81 -23.30 -1.52
CA SER A 59 -3.36 -23.30 -1.27
C SER A 59 -2.84 -24.73 -1.12
N GLN A 60 -3.55 -25.58 -0.40
CA GLN A 60 -3.21 -26.98 -0.21
C GLN A 60 -3.34 -27.81 -1.49
N ALA A 61 -4.34 -27.51 -2.32
CA ALA A 61 -4.47 -28.12 -3.65
C ALA A 61 -3.30 -27.74 -4.56
N THR A 62 -2.83 -26.47 -4.48
CA THR A 62 -1.63 -26.04 -5.21
C THR A 62 -0.38 -26.75 -4.68
N ALA A 63 -0.21 -26.84 -3.36
CA ALA A 63 0.91 -27.58 -2.75
C ALA A 63 0.95 -29.05 -3.23
N ARG A 64 -0.19 -29.74 -3.16
CA ARG A 64 -0.30 -31.15 -3.64
C ARG A 64 0.06 -31.30 -5.10
N LYS A 65 -0.36 -30.36 -5.97
CA LYS A 65 -0.04 -30.40 -7.42
C LYS A 65 1.46 -30.44 -7.70
N TYR A 66 2.26 -29.71 -6.90
CA TYR A 66 3.71 -29.62 -7.09
C TYR A 66 4.51 -30.48 -6.09
N GLY A 67 3.84 -31.26 -5.24
CA GLY A 67 4.51 -32.06 -4.21
C GLY A 67 5.26 -31.24 -3.17
N LEU A 68 4.73 -30.03 -2.85
CA LEU A 68 5.32 -29.08 -1.91
C LEU A 68 4.66 -29.16 -0.53
N LYS A 69 5.37 -28.65 0.47
CA LYS A 69 4.85 -28.49 1.84
C LYS A 69 4.10 -27.17 1.97
N LEU A 70 2.93 -27.18 2.62
CA LEU A 70 2.20 -25.98 3.03
C LEU A 70 2.19 -25.90 4.56
N GLU A 71 2.58 -24.77 5.08
CA GLU A 71 2.44 -24.43 6.51
C GLU A 71 1.48 -23.26 6.68
N VAL A 72 0.65 -23.32 7.73
CA VAL A 72 -0.23 -22.23 8.14
C VAL A 72 0.44 -21.51 9.30
N THR A 73 0.81 -20.25 9.08
CA THR A 73 1.41 -19.39 10.09
C THR A 73 0.32 -18.51 10.70
N ASP A 74 0.01 -18.71 11.96
CA ASP A 74 -0.96 -17.88 12.69
C ASP A 74 -0.30 -16.58 13.14
N LEU A 75 -0.80 -15.46 12.63
CA LEU A 75 -0.41 -14.09 12.95
C LEU A 75 -1.63 -13.22 13.30
N GLN A 76 -2.74 -13.85 13.74
CA GLN A 76 -3.97 -13.13 14.07
C GLN A 76 -3.74 -12.10 15.18
N LYS A 77 -3.00 -12.49 16.24
CA LYS A 77 -2.70 -11.60 17.36
C LYS A 77 -1.90 -10.38 16.90
N GLU A 78 -0.80 -10.59 16.19
CA GLU A 78 0.06 -9.54 15.68
C GLU A 78 -0.70 -8.60 14.73
N TYR A 79 -1.57 -9.17 13.89
CA TYR A 79 -2.42 -8.41 12.99
C TYR A 79 -3.40 -7.49 13.75
N TRP A 80 -4.07 -8.03 14.77
CA TRP A 80 -5.00 -7.28 15.59
C TRP A 80 -4.33 -6.14 16.34
N GLU A 81 -3.21 -6.42 16.98
CA GLU A 81 -2.48 -5.43 17.76
C GLU A 81 -1.89 -4.32 16.89
N GLN A 82 -1.28 -4.68 15.75
CA GLN A 82 -0.50 -3.73 14.95
C GLN A 82 -1.31 -3.07 13.83
N VAL A 83 -2.10 -3.81 13.05
CA VAL A 83 -2.80 -3.26 11.88
C VAL A 83 -4.19 -2.76 12.24
N VAL A 84 -4.97 -3.55 12.97
CA VAL A 84 -6.31 -3.15 13.40
C VAL A 84 -6.21 -2.01 14.43
N GLY A 85 -5.32 -2.12 15.41
CA GLY A 85 -5.05 -1.07 16.40
C GLY A 85 -4.66 0.25 15.73
N TYR A 86 -3.70 0.23 14.80
CA TYR A 86 -3.34 1.38 13.98
C TYR A 86 -4.56 1.97 13.26
N THR A 87 -5.34 1.12 12.56
CA THR A 87 -6.50 1.57 11.79
C THR A 87 -7.51 2.32 12.66
N ILE A 88 -7.88 1.73 13.81
CA ILE A 88 -8.85 2.33 14.73
C ILE A 88 -8.32 3.63 15.33
N GLU A 89 -7.04 3.68 15.72
CA GLU A 89 -6.41 4.90 16.24
C GLU A 89 -6.45 6.05 15.22
N ARG A 90 -6.10 5.78 13.97
CA ARG A 90 -6.12 6.78 12.90
C ARG A 90 -7.54 7.27 12.60
N VAL A 91 -8.50 6.35 12.53
CA VAL A 91 -9.92 6.69 12.33
C VAL A 91 -10.45 7.57 13.47
N LYS A 92 -10.10 7.28 14.74
CA LYS A 92 -10.45 8.14 15.89
C LYS A 92 -9.94 9.56 15.76
N LYS A 93 -8.76 9.75 15.15
CA LYS A 93 -8.16 11.05 14.87
C LYS A 93 -8.76 11.74 13.62
N GLY A 94 -9.74 11.12 12.95
CA GLY A 94 -10.36 11.65 11.72
C GLY A 94 -9.52 11.44 10.46
N LEU A 95 -8.43 10.70 10.57
CA LEU A 95 -7.54 10.35 9.47
C LEU A 95 -8.13 9.19 8.64
N THR A 96 -7.61 9.01 7.45
CA THR A 96 -7.96 7.90 6.55
C THR A 96 -6.79 6.92 6.49
N PRO A 97 -6.76 5.86 7.31
CA PRO A 97 -5.64 4.91 7.32
C PRO A 97 -5.57 4.08 6.04
N ASN A 98 -4.40 3.50 5.79
CA ASN A 98 -4.22 2.46 4.78
C ASN A 98 -3.74 1.17 5.46
N PRO A 99 -4.66 0.28 5.84
CA PRO A 99 -4.32 -0.96 6.53
C PRO A 99 -3.53 -1.95 5.65
N ASP A 100 -3.66 -1.89 4.31
CA ASP A 100 -2.96 -2.81 3.41
C ASP A 100 -1.45 -2.50 3.36
N VAL A 101 -1.07 -1.21 3.35
CA VAL A 101 0.34 -0.78 3.50
C VAL A 101 0.91 -1.29 4.80
N MET A 102 0.17 -1.13 5.91
CA MET A 102 0.63 -1.55 7.23
C MET A 102 0.65 -3.08 7.37
N CYS A 103 -0.27 -3.79 6.74
CA CYS A 103 -0.25 -5.26 6.68
C CYS A 103 1.02 -5.77 5.98
N ASN A 104 1.39 -5.18 4.85
CA ASN A 104 2.63 -5.54 4.17
C ASN A 104 3.84 -5.27 5.06
N ARG A 105 3.97 -4.04 5.60
CA ARG A 105 5.11 -3.64 6.44
C ARG A 105 5.24 -4.47 7.72
N LEU A 106 4.14 -4.61 8.47
CA LEU A 106 4.18 -5.12 9.85
C LEU A 106 3.93 -6.63 9.94
N ILE A 107 3.13 -7.19 9.05
CA ILE A 107 2.72 -8.60 9.13
C ILE A 107 3.47 -9.45 8.09
N LYS A 108 3.27 -9.20 6.78
CA LYS A 108 3.84 -10.06 5.73
C LYS A 108 5.36 -10.01 5.68
N PHE A 109 5.93 -8.82 5.80
CA PHE A 109 7.38 -8.60 5.78
C PHE A 109 7.95 -8.17 7.14
N GLY A 110 7.12 -8.19 8.19
CA GLY A 110 7.50 -7.92 9.58
C GLY A 110 7.39 -9.17 10.42
N ALA A 111 6.22 -9.40 11.03
CA ALA A 111 6.00 -10.52 11.96
C ALA A 111 6.23 -11.90 11.32
N PHE A 112 5.82 -12.11 10.06
CA PHE A 112 6.12 -13.35 9.35
C PHE A 112 7.62 -13.55 9.16
N GLU A 113 8.33 -12.50 8.73
CA GLU A 113 9.79 -12.58 8.54
C GLU A 113 10.51 -12.91 9.84
N GLN A 114 10.15 -12.24 10.94
CA GLN A 114 10.74 -12.51 12.26
C GLN A 114 10.48 -13.92 12.76
N LYS A 115 9.29 -14.49 12.49
CA LYS A 115 8.85 -15.78 13.02
C LYS A 115 9.27 -16.97 12.14
N VAL A 116 9.26 -16.79 10.83
CA VAL A 116 9.44 -17.86 9.84
C VAL A 116 10.41 -17.45 8.73
N GLY A 117 10.22 -16.27 8.14
CA GLY A 117 10.93 -15.82 6.95
C GLY A 117 12.45 -15.75 7.13
N CYS A 118 12.92 -15.45 8.34
CA CYS A 118 14.34 -15.41 8.69
C CYS A 118 15.10 -16.76 8.50
N HIS A 119 14.37 -17.85 8.28
CA HIS A 119 14.97 -19.17 7.98
C HIS A 119 15.14 -19.41 6.47
N TYR A 120 14.74 -18.47 5.62
CA TYR A 120 14.80 -18.55 4.17
C TYR A 120 15.71 -17.45 3.61
N ASP A 121 16.36 -17.75 2.49
CA ASP A 121 17.14 -16.74 1.77
C ASP A 121 16.24 -15.73 1.07
N TYR A 122 15.03 -16.15 0.66
CA TYR A 122 14.07 -15.30 -0.03
C TYR A 122 12.61 -15.58 0.37
N ILE A 123 11.81 -14.52 0.33
CA ILE A 123 10.35 -14.58 0.43
C ILE A 123 9.76 -14.16 -0.91
N ALA A 124 9.01 -15.04 -1.59
CA ALA A 124 8.35 -14.73 -2.85
C ALA A 124 6.86 -14.46 -2.63
N THR A 125 6.32 -13.47 -3.34
CA THR A 125 4.92 -13.07 -3.20
C THR A 125 4.26 -12.77 -4.54
N GLY A 126 2.92 -12.82 -4.56
CA GLY A 126 2.09 -12.49 -5.71
C GLY A 126 1.81 -10.98 -5.88
N HIS A 127 2.63 -10.09 -5.35
CA HIS A 127 2.49 -8.67 -5.61
C HIS A 127 3.01 -8.28 -7.00
N TYR A 128 2.31 -7.34 -7.61
CA TYR A 128 2.71 -6.71 -8.88
C TYR A 128 3.71 -5.59 -8.57
N ALA A 129 4.97 -5.95 -8.48
CA ALA A 129 6.13 -5.10 -8.33
C ALA A 129 7.35 -5.79 -8.97
N THR A 130 8.50 -5.14 -9.08
CA THR A 130 9.73 -5.74 -9.58
C THR A 130 10.92 -5.41 -8.68
N ASN A 131 11.95 -6.25 -8.77
CA ASN A 131 13.26 -5.96 -8.19
C ASN A 131 14.15 -5.35 -9.27
N VAL A 132 14.58 -4.12 -9.10
CA VAL A 132 15.45 -3.40 -10.03
C VAL A 132 16.82 -3.18 -9.37
N VAL A 133 17.90 -3.50 -10.06
CA VAL A 133 19.25 -3.20 -9.58
C VAL A 133 19.79 -1.99 -10.33
N ARG A 134 20.13 -0.93 -9.59
CA ARG A 134 20.81 0.27 -10.10
C ARG A 134 21.97 0.60 -9.17
N ASP A 135 23.14 0.88 -9.74
CA ASP A 135 24.35 1.24 -9.01
C ASP A 135 24.69 0.26 -7.87
N GLY A 136 24.47 -1.04 -8.12
CA GLY A 136 24.73 -2.12 -7.15
C GLY A 136 23.72 -2.22 -6.00
N LYS A 137 22.67 -1.40 -5.99
CA LYS A 137 21.59 -1.41 -4.98
C LYS A 137 20.27 -1.94 -5.54
N MET A 138 19.52 -2.59 -4.66
CA MET A 138 18.18 -3.07 -4.97
C MET A 138 17.17 -1.94 -4.81
N TRP A 139 16.27 -1.78 -5.78
CA TRP A 139 15.17 -0.83 -5.76
C TRP A 139 13.84 -1.54 -5.96
N LEU A 140 12.79 -1.02 -5.33
CA LEU A 140 11.43 -1.43 -5.59
C LEU A 140 10.99 -0.86 -6.95
N GLY A 141 10.93 -1.69 -7.96
CA GLY A 141 10.52 -1.30 -9.31
C GLY A 141 9.02 -1.46 -9.53
N THR A 142 8.47 -0.62 -10.39
CA THR A 142 7.07 -0.68 -10.81
C THR A 142 6.80 -1.95 -11.62
N ALA A 143 5.54 -2.39 -11.62
CA ALA A 143 5.11 -3.56 -12.39
C ALA A 143 4.96 -3.23 -13.88
N LYS A 144 5.01 -4.26 -14.73
CA LYS A 144 4.69 -4.16 -16.15
C LYS A 144 3.23 -3.75 -16.38
N ASP A 145 2.31 -4.22 -15.54
CA ASP A 145 0.89 -3.90 -15.60
C ASP A 145 0.60 -2.66 -14.74
N PRO A 146 0.37 -1.48 -15.34
CA PRO A 146 0.17 -0.25 -14.59
C PRO A 146 -1.15 -0.24 -13.79
N VAL A 147 -2.16 -0.99 -14.24
CA VAL A 147 -3.46 -1.10 -13.54
C VAL A 147 -3.35 -1.96 -12.29
N LYS A 148 -2.43 -2.93 -12.31
CA LYS A 148 -2.19 -3.86 -11.20
C LYS A 148 -0.98 -3.49 -10.34
N ASP A 149 -0.22 -2.47 -10.72
CA ASP A 149 0.94 -2.04 -9.95
C ASP A 149 0.59 -1.82 -8.47
N GLN A 150 1.32 -2.51 -7.60
CA GLN A 150 1.11 -2.53 -6.16
C GLN A 150 2.29 -1.97 -5.37
N THR A 151 3.18 -1.25 -6.03
CA THR A 151 4.34 -0.63 -5.37
C THR A 151 3.95 0.37 -4.28
N ASP A 152 2.79 1.02 -4.41
CA ASP A 152 2.23 1.90 -3.40
C ASP A 152 1.86 1.17 -2.09
N PHE A 153 1.47 -0.10 -2.15
CA PHE A 153 1.26 -0.93 -0.96
C PHE A 153 2.58 -1.42 -0.33
N LEU A 154 3.67 -1.41 -1.08
CA LEU A 154 5.00 -1.89 -0.66
C LEU A 154 5.95 -0.75 -0.30
N ALA A 155 5.55 0.50 -0.50
CA ALA A 155 6.40 1.69 -0.34
C ALA A 155 6.86 1.99 1.11
N GLN A 156 6.49 1.14 2.06
CA GLN A 156 6.92 1.18 3.46
C GLN A 156 7.81 0.00 3.85
N LEU A 157 8.27 -0.81 2.89
CA LEU A 157 9.27 -1.86 3.14
C LEU A 157 10.62 -1.25 3.49
N SER A 158 11.36 -1.89 4.38
CA SER A 158 12.77 -1.56 4.59
C SER A 158 13.65 -2.10 3.45
N TYR A 159 14.86 -1.57 3.32
CA TYR A 159 15.82 -2.06 2.33
C TYR A 159 16.14 -3.56 2.52
N GLU A 160 16.30 -3.99 3.77
CA GLU A 160 16.55 -5.41 4.06
C GLU A 160 15.37 -6.29 3.68
N GLN A 161 14.13 -5.87 3.98
CA GLN A 161 12.92 -6.58 3.55
C GLN A 161 12.87 -6.69 2.02
N LEU A 162 13.15 -5.60 1.29
CA LEU A 162 13.16 -5.59 -0.17
C LEU A 162 14.20 -6.55 -0.76
N ARG A 163 15.41 -6.58 -0.20
CA ARG A 163 16.49 -7.45 -0.67
C ARG A 163 16.16 -8.94 -0.57
N HIS A 164 15.38 -9.32 0.42
CA HIS A 164 14.96 -10.70 0.66
C HIS A 164 13.62 -11.04 -0.03
N THR A 165 12.97 -10.06 -0.70
CA THR A 165 11.66 -10.27 -1.34
C THR A 165 11.80 -10.47 -2.84
N LEU A 166 11.07 -11.44 -3.38
CA LEU A 166 10.94 -11.71 -4.82
C LEU A 166 9.51 -11.43 -5.29
N PHE A 167 9.40 -10.79 -6.46
CA PHE A 167 8.13 -10.49 -7.13
C PHE A 167 8.06 -11.20 -8.49
N PRO A 168 7.79 -12.51 -8.52
CA PRO A 168 7.91 -13.29 -9.76
C PRO A 168 6.95 -12.89 -10.87
N ILE A 169 5.80 -12.33 -10.55
CA ILE A 169 4.79 -11.94 -11.55
C ILE A 169 4.83 -10.45 -11.95
N GLY A 170 5.71 -9.64 -11.37
CA GLY A 170 5.78 -8.20 -11.62
C GLY A 170 6.11 -7.81 -13.07
N HIS A 171 6.71 -8.72 -13.84
CA HIS A 171 7.03 -8.51 -15.26
C HIS A 171 5.93 -9.04 -16.22
N LEU A 172 4.78 -9.46 -15.67
CA LEU A 172 3.65 -9.99 -16.42
C LEU A 172 2.45 -9.04 -16.35
N MET A 173 1.65 -9.02 -17.43
CA MET A 173 0.31 -8.44 -17.41
C MET A 173 -0.65 -9.37 -16.67
N LYS A 174 -1.72 -8.85 -16.12
CA LYS A 174 -2.74 -9.68 -15.41
C LYS A 174 -3.35 -10.76 -16.29
N GLU A 175 -3.57 -10.45 -17.56
CA GLU A 175 -4.06 -11.41 -18.56
C GLU A 175 -3.07 -12.55 -18.76
N GLU A 176 -1.76 -12.26 -18.82
CA GLU A 176 -0.71 -13.28 -18.95
C GLU A 176 -0.70 -14.20 -17.72
N VAL A 177 -0.82 -13.61 -16.50
CA VAL A 177 -0.92 -14.38 -15.25
C VAL A 177 -2.14 -15.32 -15.26
N ARG A 178 -3.29 -14.83 -15.74
CA ARG A 178 -4.50 -15.66 -15.84
C ARG A 178 -4.35 -16.77 -16.89
N GLN A 179 -3.70 -16.48 -18.02
CA GLN A 179 -3.45 -17.49 -19.05
C GLN A 179 -2.52 -18.61 -18.52
N ILE A 180 -1.42 -18.22 -17.85
CA ILE A 180 -0.51 -19.18 -17.21
C ILE A 180 -1.27 -20.07 -16.22
N ALA A 181 -2.15 -19.46 -15.40
CA ALA A 181 -2.94 -20.23 -14.44
C ALA A 181 -3.87 -21.26 -15.10
N LEU A 182 -4.48 -20.91 -16.24
CA LEU A 182 -5.35 -21.79 -17.02
C LEU A 182 -4.56 -22.92 -17.68
N ASP A 183 -3.45 -22.60 -18.34
CA ASP A 183 -2.61 -23.57 -19.06
C ASP A 183 -1.97 -24.58 -18.10
N ALA A 184 -1.51 -24.08 -16.95
CA ALA A 184 -0.99 -24.91 -15.87
C ALA A 184 -2.10 -25.63 -15.09
N LYS A 185 -3.38 -25.40 -15.38
CA LYS A 185 -4.53 -26.00 -14.68
C LYS A 185 -4.43 -25.83 -13.16
N LEU A 186 -4.11 -24.60 -12.71
CA LEU A 186 -4.02 -24.30 -11.29
C LEU A 186 -5.39 -24.36 -10.61
N PRO A 187 -5.49 -24.85 -9.37
CA PRO A 187 -6.76 -24.96 -8.65
C PRO A 187 -7.54 -23.63 -8.57
N SER A 188 -6.81 -22.51 -8.45
CA SER A 188 -7.37 -21.17 -8.36
C SER A 188 -7.57 -20.45 -9.70
N ALA A 189 -7.28 -21.07 -10.86
CA ALA A 189 -7.26 -20.40 -12.17
C ALA A 189 -8.55 -19.62 -12.51
N LYS A 190 -9.72 -20.12 -12.09
CA LYS A 190 -11.03 -19.48 -12.33
C LYS A 190 -11.49 -18.57 -11.20
N ARG A 191 -10.70 -18.44 -10.13
CA ARG A 191 -11.06 -17.60 -8.99
C ARG A 191 -11.03 -16.12 -9.38
N LYS A 192 -12.03 -15.36 -8.92
CA LYS A 192 -12.04 -13.90 -9.06
C LYS A 192 -10.97 -13.28 -8.17
N ASP A 193 -10.45 -12.12 -8.60
CA ASP A 193 -9.53 -11.34 -7.76
C ASP A 193 -10.24 -10.92 -6.46
N SER A 194 -9.48 -10.91 -5.36
CA SER A 194 -9.98 -10.38 -4.09
C SER A 194 -10.35 -8.91 -4.25
N GLN A 195 -11.50 -8.54 -3.71
CA GLN A 195 -12.00 -7.17 -3.70
C GLN A 195 -12.02 -6.67 -2.25
N GLY A 196 -11.49 -5.47 -2.01
CA GLY A 196 -11.50 -4.85 -0.69
C GLY A 196 -10.26 -5.11 0.16
N ILE A 197 -10.37 -4.78 1.44
CA ILE A 197 -9.27 -4.87 2.42
C ILE A 197 -9.03 -6.34 2.75
N CYS A 198 -7.78 -6.78 2.68
CA CYS A 198 -7.38 -8.19 2.77
C CYS A 198 -7.98 -8.97 3.95
N PHE A 199 -8.09 -8.35 5.13
CA PHE A 199 -8.51 -9.03 6.36
C PHE A 199 -10.02 -9.02 6.60
N LEU A 200 -10.75 -8.15 5.93
CA LEU A 200 -12.21 -8.04 6.14
C LEU A 200 -12.98 -9.14 5.41
N GLY A 201 -12.35 -9.78 4.42
CA GLY A 201 -13.06 -10.77 3.62
C GLY A 201 -14.33 -10.17 3.00
N LYS A 202 -15.49 -10.69 3.40
CA LYS A 202 -16.81 -10.20 2.96
C LYS A 202 -17.39 -9.09 3.86
N ILE A 203 -16.74 -8.74 4.98
CA ILE A 203 -17.24 -7.72 5.90
C ILE A 203 -17.07 -6.33 5.29
N ASN A 204 -18.13 -5.53 5.32
CA ASN A 204 -18.07 -4.13 4.88
C ASN A 204 -17.21 -3.32 5.88
N TYR A 205 -16.34 -2.44 5.36
CA TYR A 205 -15.47 -1.59 6.17
C TYR A 205 -16.24 -0.76 7.20
N ASN A 206 -17.39 -0.21 6.85
CA ASN A 206 -18.20 0.58 7.77
C ASN A 206 -18.79 -0.28 8.89
N ASP A 207 -19.16 -1.54 8.61
CA ASP A 207 -19.65 -2.47 9.63
C ASP A 207 -18.53 -2.86 10.59
N PHE A 208 -17.32 -3.05 10.08
CA PHE A 208 -16.14 -3.25 10.90
C PHE A 208 -15.87 -2.05 11.82
N ILE A 209 -15.79 -0.84 11.27
CA ILE A 209 -15.56 0.39 12.07
C ILE A 209 -16.67 0.58 13.11
N ARG A 210 -17.93 0.26 12.77
CA ARG A 210 -19.07 0.36 13.69
C ARG A 210 -18.91 -0.51 14.94
N ARG A 211 -18.29 -1.67 14.83
CA ARG A 211 -18.03 -2.57 15.98
C ARG A 211 -17.15 -1.90 17.05
N PHE A 212 -16.23 -1.02 16.65
CA PHE A 212 -15.28 -0.35 17.54
C PHE A 212 -15.70 1.06 17.94
N MET A 213 -16.34 1.78 17.05
CA MET A 213 -16.65 3.20 17.22
C MET A 213 -18.13 3.45 17.54
N GLY A 214 -18.99 2.46 17.30
CA GLY A 214 -20.43 2.64 17.39
C GLY A 214 -20.95 3.62 16.35
N GLU A 215 -22.14 4.17 16.60
CA GLU A 215 -22.75 5.22 15.81
C GLU A 215 -22.98 6.45 16.70
N GLN A 216 -22.69 7.64 16.18
CA GLN A 216 -22.94 8.91 16.83
C GLN A 216 -23.44 9.91 15.80
N GLU A 217 -24.69 10.36 15.96
CA GLU A 217 -25.27 11.32 15.03
C GLU A 217 -24.45 12.62 15.00
N GLY A 218 -24.16 13.11 13.79
CA GLY A 218 -23.49 14.36 13.52
C GLY A 218 -24.13 15.10 12.36
N LYS A 219 -23.72 16.35 12.13
CA LYS A 219 -24.27 17.24 11.11
C LYS A 219 -23.44 17.17 9.83
N ILE A 220 -24.12 17.19 8.68
CA ILE A 220 -23.53 17.46 7.37
C ILE A 220 -23.80 18.92 7.04
N ILE A 221 -22.76 19.70 6.82
CA ILE A 221 -22.84 21.14 6.57
C ILE A 221 -22.29 21.42 5.18
N ASP A 222 -23.04 22.15 4.38
CA ASP A 222 -22.54 22.73 3.14
C ASP A 222 -21.51 23.80 3.49
N ILE A 223 -20.28 23.64 3.00
CA ILE A 223 -19.14 24.49 3.36
C ILE A 223 -19.28 25.92 2.80
N GLU A 224 -19.96 26.08 1.67
CA GLU A 224 -20.14 27.36 1.00
C GLU A 224 -21.25 28.20 1.66
N THR A 225 -22.35 27.56 2.02
CA THR A 225 -23.53 28.26 2.57
C THR A 225 -23.57 28.23 4.10
N GLY A 226 -22.81 27.36 4.75
CA GLY A 226 -22.90 27.11 6.19
C GLY A 226 -24.19 26.42 6.65
N LYS A 227 -25.06 26.03 5.74
CA LYS A 227 -26.35 25.38 6.06
C LYS A 227 -26.15 23.90 6.38
N VAL A 228 -26.96 23.41 7.33
CA VAL A 228 -27.08 21.97 7.59
C VAL A 228 -27.89 21.35 6.45
N VAL A 229 -27.27 20.44 5.69
CA VAL A 229 -27.90 19.77 4.54
C VAL A 229 -28.28 18.32 4.84
N GLY A 230 -27.81 17.79 5.98
CA GLY A 230 -28.14 16.42 6.39
C GLY A 230 -27.53 16.01 7.72
N LYS A 231 -27.63 14.74 8.01
CA LYS A 231 -27.05 14.10 9.20
C LYS A 231 -26.26 12.87 8.80
N HIS A 232 -25.26 12.50 9.61
CA HIS A 232 -24.48 11.27 9.44
C HIS A 232 -24.40 10.51 10.78
N LYS A 233 -23.93 9.25 10.73
CA LYS A 233 -23.84 8.34 11.88
C LYS A 233 -22.47 8.32 12.58
N GLY A 234 -21.57 9.20 12.19
CA GLY A 234 -20.21 9.32 12.72
C GLY A 234 -19.24 9.80 11.63
N PHE A 235 -18.37 10.79 11.94
CA PHE A 235 -17.39 11.30 10.97
C PHE A 235 -16.42 10.20 10.48
N TRP A 236 -16.23 9.15 11.26
CA TRP A 236 -15.35 8.02 10.97
C TRP A 236 -15.82 7.12 9.83
N PHE A 237 -17.07 7.22 9.40
CA PHE A 237 -17.59 6.54 8.21
C PHE A 237 -17.33 7.31 6.91
N HIS A 238 -16.66 8.46 6.99
CA HIS A 238 -16.49 9.36 5.86
C HIS A 238 -15.02 9.69 5.60
N THR A 239 -14.66 9.79 4.32
CA THR A 239 -13.31 10.14 3.85
C THR A 239 -13.38 11.38 2.98
N ILE A 240 -12.34 12.23 3.02
CA ILE A 240 -12.20 13.38 2.12
C ILE A 240 -12.25 12.89 0.66
N GLY A 241 -13.03 13.58 -0.18
CA GLY A 241 -13.30 13.20 -1.57
C GLY A 241 -14.44 12.16 -1.74
N GLN A 242 -15.01 11.64 -0.65
CA GLN A 242 -16.11 10.68 -0.73
C GLN A 242 -17.40 11.36 -1.26
N ARG A 243 -18.03 10.70 -2.25
CA ARG A 243 -19.32 11.11 -2.84
C ARG A 243 -20.47 10.19 -2.45
N LYS A 244 -20.21 8.86 -2.47
CA LYS A 244 -21.27 7.86 -2.22
C LYS A 244 -21.54 7.70 -0.73
N GLY A 245 -22.80 7.38 -0.37
CA GLY A 245 -23.16 7.04 1.01
C GLY A 245 -23.42 8.24 1.93
N LEU A 246 -23.55 9.46 1.39
CA LEU A 246 -23.88 10.66 2.17
C LEU A 246 -25.37 10.78 2.49
N GLY A 247 -26.25 10.10 1.76
CA GLY A 247 -27.71 10.18 1.96
C GLY A 247 -28.32 11.54 1.62
N LEU A 248 -27.64 12.36 0.83
CA LEU A 248 -28.08 13.70 0.44
C LEU A 248 -28.78 13.65 -0.93
N SER A 249 -29.83 14.44 -1.07
CA SER A 249 -30.52 14.71 -2.34
C SER A 249 -29.97 15.96 -3.02
N GLY A 250 -30.31 16.15 -4.31
CA GLY A 250 -29.92 17.34 -5.07
C GLY A 250 -28.43 17.45 -5.40
N GLY A 251 -27.62 16.37 -5.16
CA GLY A 251 -26.17 16.35 -5.39
C GLY A 251 -25.77 16.23 -6.84
N PRO A 252 -24.43 16.21 -7.16
CA PRO A 252 -23.42 15.55 -6.35
C PRO A 252 -22.88 16.36 -5.18
N TRP A 253 -22.63 15.69 -4.08
CA TRP A 253 -21.99 16.22 -2.89
C TRP A 253 -20.70 15.49 -2.61
N PHE A 254 -19.64 16.20 -2.19
CA PHE A 254 -18.33 15.64 -1.86
C PHE A 254 -17.89 16.06 -0.46
N VAL A 255 -17.37 15.13 0.33
CA VAL A 255 -16.76 15.45 1.62
C VAL A 255 -15.45 16.20 1.39
N VAL A 256 -15.34 17.42 1.93
CA VAL A 256 -14.16 18.29 1.76
C VAL A 256 -13.41 18.55 3.07
N LYS A 257 -14.10 18.48 4.22
CA LYS A 257 -13.48 18.71 5.55
C LYS A 257 -14.21 17.92 6.61
N LYS A 258 -13.51 17.59 7.69
CA LYS A 258 -14.08 16.98 8.91
C LYS A 258 -13.72 17.81 10.14
N ASN A 259 -14.65 17.98 11.05
CA ASN A 259 -14.39 18.49 12.39
C ASN A 259 -14.63 17.35 13.40
N VAL A 260 -13.54 16.70 13.79
CA VAL A 260 -13.57 15.54 14.68
C VAL A 260 -14.17 15.87 16.04
N LYS A 261 -13.76 17.02 16.64
CA LYS A 261 -14.21 17.43 17.98
C LYS A 261 -15.72 17.68 18.06
N LYS A 262 -16.31 18.22 16.98
CA LYS A 262 -17.75 18.56 16.92
C LYS A 262 -18.58 17.48 16.23
N ASN A 263 -17.98 16.40 15.75
CA ASN A 263 -18.62 15.37 14.93
C ASN A 263 -19.40 15.97 13.74
N ILE A 264 -18.70 16.79 12.93
CA ILE A 264 -19.27 17.46 11.76
C ILE A 264 -18.46 17.07 10.53
N ILE A 265 -19.15 16.78 9.43
CA ILE A 265 -18.55 16.71 8.10
C ILE A 265 -19.02 17.90 7.25
N PHE A 266 -18.10 18.47 6.49
CA PHE A 266 -18.39 19.52 5.54
C PHE A 266 -18.38 18.95 4.14
N VAL A 267 -19.36 19.34 3.35
CA VAL A 267 -19.51 18.91 1.96
C VAL A 267 -19.57 20.12 1.04
N ALA A 268 -19.09 19.93 -0.19
CA ALA A 268 -19.22 20.90 -1.28
C ALA A 268 -20.14 20.33 -2.35
N HIS A 269 -20.92 21.20 -3.01
CA HIS A 269 -21.90 20.85 -4.02
C HIS A 269 -21.33 21.05 -5.44
N GLY A 270 -21.69 20.16 -6.36
CA GLY A 270 -21.32 20.26 -7.78
C GLY A 270 -20.17 19.35 -8.18
N TRP A 271 -20.07 19.06 -9.50
CA TRP A 271 -19.04 18.19 -10.06
C TRP A 271 -17.66 18.85 -10.07
N ASP A 272 -17.60 20.14 -10.29
CA ASP A 272 -16.37 20.91 -10.54
C ASP A 272 -16.03 21.86 -9.39
N THR A 273 -16.51 21.55 -8.16
CA THR A 273 -16.11 22.38 -7.03
C THR A 273 -14.60 22.26 -6.77
N GLN A 274 -13.90 23.39 -6.84
CA GLN A 274 -12.45 23.44 -6.60
C GLN A 274 -12.07 22.99 -5.20
N LEU A 275 -13.00 23.04 -4.25
CA LEU A 275 -12.80 22.60 -2.87
C LEU A 275 -12.52 21.10 -2.71
N GLN A 276 -12.81 20.28 -3.73
CA GLN A 276 -12.47 18.85 -3.71
C GLN A 276 -11.09 18.54 -4.30
N TYR A 277 -10.45 19.53 -4.93
CA TYR A 277 -9.14 19.38 -5.56
C TYR A 277 -8.07 20.16 -4.80
N GLY A 278 -6.87 19.66 -4.87
CA GLY A 278 -5.67 20.32 -4.36
C GLY A 278 -4.48 20.02 -5.25
N HIS A 279 -3.46 20.85 -5.20
CA HIS A 279 -2.19 20.61 -5.89
C HIS A 279 -1.09 20.21 -4.92
N ASP A 280 -1.29 20.47 -3.63
CA ASP A 280 -0.22 20.45 -2.65
C ASP A 280 -0.55 19.54 -1.48
N PHE A 281 0.42 18.78 -1.03
CA PHE A 281 0.36 18.03 0.21
C PHE A 281 1.75 17.87 0.84
N ARG A 282 1.77 17.62 2.15
CA ARG A 282 2.99 17.31 2.88
C ARG A 282 3.06 15.84 3.23
N LEU A 283 4.28 15.33 3.34
CA LEU A 283 4.56 13.98 3.78
C LEU A 283 5.25 14.03 5.14
N ALA A 284 4.57 13.50 6.13
CA ALA A 284 5.14 13.27 7.45
C ALA A 284 5.86 11.92 7.48
N ASP A 285 6.92 11.82 8.31
CA ASP A 285 7.63 10.57 8.59
C ASP A 285 7.99 9.79 7.31
N PHE A 286 8.59 10.48 6.33
CA PHE A 286 8.91 9.86 5.05
C PHE A 286 9.92 8.72 5.23
N HIS A 287 9.51 7.55 4.80
CA HIS A 287 10.31 6.35 4.81
C HIS A 287 10.94 6.10 3.43
N TYR A 288 12.26 6.05 3.38
CA TYR A 288 13.02 5.63 2.20
C TYR A 288 13.23 4.12 2.22
N ILE A 289 13.02 3.48 1.07
CA ILE A 289 13.29 2.05 0.91
C ILE A 289 14.79 1.81 0.72
N THR A 290 15.39 2.49 -0.26
CA THR A 290 16.79 2.26 -0.64
C THR A 290 17.68 3.44 -0.26
N GLU A 291 17.39 4.62 -0.76
CA GLU A 291 18.16 5.84 -0.53
C GLU A 291 17.28 7.07 -0.49
N PRO A 292 17.74 8.13 0.21
CA PRO A 292 17.12 9.44 0.11
C PRO A 292 17.09 9.95 -1.34
N ILE A 293 16.06 10.72 -1.67
CA ILE A 293 15.99 11.48 -2.92
C ILE A 293 17.16 12.45 -2.89
N SER A 294 18.17 12.18 -3.72
CA SER A 294 19.35 13.04 -3.81
C SER A 294 19.05 14.22 -4.72
N PRO A 295 19.50 15.45 -4.39
CA PRO A 295 19.55 16.51 -5.35
C PRO A 295 20.31 16.04 -6.60
N LEU A 296 19.88 16.52 -7.78
CA LEU A 296 20.48 16.25 -9.09
C LEU A 296 21.99 16.09 -8.99
N PRO A 297 22.60 15.17 -9.76
CA PRO A 297 24.05 14.98 -9.72
C PRO A 297 24.71 16.34 -9.90
N ALA A 298 25.49 16.73 -8.90
CA ALA A 298 26.40 17.85 -9.07
C ALA A 298 27.25 17.57 -10.32
N PRO A 299 27.55 18.58 -11.13
CA PRO A 299 28.47 18.41 -12.23
C PRO A 299 29.77 17.80 -11.66
N PRO A 300 30.49 16.96 -12.43
CA PRO A 300 31.60 16.18 -11.92
C PRO A 300 32.68 17.11 -11.34
N LEU A 301 32.66 17.27 -10.04
CA LEU A 301 33.75 17.84 -9.27
C LEU A 301 34.59 16.67 -8.77
N GLY A 302 35.87 16.73 -9.07
CA GLY A 302 36.86 15.70 -8.83
C GLY A 302 36.77 15.04 -7.47
N GLU A 303 37.17 13.80 -7.46
CA GLU A 303 37.30 12.81 -6.39
C GLU A 303 37.29 13.37 -4.98
N CYS A 304 36.23 13.04 -4.22
CA CYS A 304 36.26 13.15 -2.76
C CYS A 304 35.92 11.77 -2.16
N HIS A 305 36.92 11.15 -1.54
CA HIS A 305 36.77 9.92 -0.77
C HIS A 305 35.82 10.13 0.40
N ILE A 306 34.75 9.34 0.44
CA ILE A 306 33.88 9.21 1.62
C ILE A 306 34.32 7.95 2.39
N PRO A 307 34.66 8.03 3.69
CA PRO A 307 35.00 6.85 4.49
C PRO A 307 33.74 5.99 4.73
N ALA A 308 33.89 4.69 4.52
CA ALA A 308 32.87 3.69 4.85
C ALA A 308 32.87 3.46 6.36
N ASP A 309 32.09 4.19 7.13
CA ASP A 309 31.62 3.83 8.47
C ASP A 309 30.93 5.06 9.09
N SER A 310 29.64 5.21 8.81
CA SER A 310 28.79 6.10 9.60
C SER A 310 27.40 5.47 9.75
N PRO A 311 26.87 5.35 10.99
CA PRO A 311 25.53 4.84 11.21
C PRO A 311 24.50 5.77 10.54
N LEU A 312 23.57 5.19 9.80
CA LEU A 312 22.46 5.85 9.14
C LEU A 312 21.65 6.67 10.17
N GLN A 313 21.96 7.94 10.28
CA GLN A 313 21.09 8.91 10.93
C GLN A 313 19.94 9.24 9.98
N SER A 314 18.71 9.11 10.47
CA SER A 314 17.45 9.32 9.76
C SER A 314 17.13 10.80 9.49
N THR A 315 18.12 11.66 9.40
CA THR A 315 17.96 13.06 9.01
C THR A 315 18.49 13.25 7.59
N PRO A 316 17.67 13.72 6.64
CA PRO A 316 18.12 14.01 5.30
C PRO A 316 19.20 15.10 5.33
N PRO A 317 20.18 15.06 4.40
CA PRO A 317 21.17 16.12 4.28
C PRO A 317 20.45 17.46 3.99
N LYS A 318 20.87 18.52 4.66
CA LYS A 318 20.40 19.89 4.39
C LYS A 318 20.82 20.27 2.97
N GLY A 319 19.91 20.01 2.00
CA GLY A 319 20.06 20.49 0.63
C GLY A 319 19.79 21.97 0.54
N GLU A 320 20.42 22.64 -0.42
CA GLU A 320 20.22 24.06 -0.70
C GLU A 320 18.72 24.35 -0.95
N ARG A 321 18.19 25.37 -0.27
CA ARG A 321 16.81 25.81 -0.39
C ARG A 321 16.58 26.35 -1.81
N GLY A 322 15.68 25.73 -2.60
CA GLY A 322 15.15 26.41 -3.74
C GLY A 322 14.88 25.66 -5.05
N GLY A 323 15.20 24.39 -5.18
CA GLY A 323 14.88 23.61 -6.40
C GLY A 323 14.02 22.41 -6.10
N GLY A 324 12.80 22.32 -6.66
CA GLY A 324 11.99 21.11 -6.59
C GLY A 324 12.56 20.01 -7.51
N PHE A 325 12.47 18.74 -7.09
CA PHE A 325 12.84 17.60 -7.91
C PHE A 325 11.64 17.09 -8.69
N PRO A 326 11.75 16.85 -9.99
CA PRO A 326 10.69 16.21 -10.74
C PRO A 326 10.52 14.77 -10.27
N ILE A 327 9.29 14.41 -10.00
CA ILE A 327 8.89 13.09 -9.51
C ILE A 327 7.61 12.65 -10.21
N MET A 328 7.37 11.34 -10.13
CA MET A 328 6.02 10.79 -10.23
C MET A 328 5.56 10.38 -8.84
N PHE A 329 4.25 10.42 -8.59
CA PHE A 329 3.71 10.05 -7.28
C PHE A 329 2.31 9.41 -7.37
N LYS A 330 1.91 8.73 -6.29
CA LYS A 330 0.54 8.26 -6.04
C LYS A 330 0.11 8.65 -4.62
N VAL A 331 -1.14 9.11 -4.46
CA VAL A 331 -1.73 9.45 -3.14
C VAL A 331 -2.76 8.43 -2.66
N ARG A 332 -3.04 7.45 -3.49
CA ARG A 332 -3.95 6.30 -3.26
C ARG A 332 -3.56 5.20 -4.23
N HIS A 333 -4.15 4.03 -4.03
CA HIS A 333 -4.08 2.99 -5.04
C HIS A 333 -4.92 3.40 -6.27
N VAL A 334 -4.22 3.87 -7.30
CA VAL A 334 -4.77 4.29 -8.59
C VAL A 334 -3.94 3.68 -9.72
N ASP A 335 -4.53 3.58 -10.90
CA ASP A 335 -3.94 2.95 -12.09
C ASP A 335 -2.96 3.85 -12.87
N HIS A 336 -2.73 5.06 -12.38
CA HIS A 336 -1.84 6.02 -13.03
C HIS A 336 -0.93 6.74 -12.03
N PHE A 337 0.24 7.12 -12.51
CA PHE A 337 1.18 7.99 -11.80
C PHE A 337 0.91 9.44 -12.17
N MET A 338 1.05 10.33 -11.20
CA MET A 338 0.86 11.77 -11.40
C MET A 338 2.22 12.47 -11.39
N PRO A 339 2.48 13.37 -12.34
CA PRO A 339 3.70 14.18 -12.35
C PRO A 339 3.62 15.32 -11.35
N GLY A 340 4.77 15.72 -10.83
CA GLY A 340 4.90 16.82 -9.90
C GLY A 340 6.33 17.06 -9.46
N THR A 341 6.48 17.89 -8.45
CA THR A 341 7.77 18.21 -7.84
C THR A 341 7.74 17.95 -6.35
N ILE A 342 8.87 17.52 -5.81
CA ILE A 342 9.06 17.38 -4.36
C ILE A 342 10.14 18.34 -3.89
N THR A 343 9.87 19.03 -2.79
CA THR A 343 10.83 19.90 -2.10
C THR A 343 10.96 19.49 -0.65
N LEU A 344 12.09 19.78 -0.05
CA LEU A 344 12.33 19.62 1.39
C LEU A 344 12.50 20.99 2.01
N ASP A 345 11.68 21.31 3.01
CA ASP A 345 11.78 22.51 3.81
C ASP A 345 11.86 22.19 5.30
N ASP A 346 11.79 23.23 6.17
CA ASP A 346 11.87 23.06 7.62
C ASP A 346 10.68 22.29 8.22
N GLU A 347 9.58 22.14 7.48
CA GLU A 347 8.38 21.39 7.87
C GLU A 347 8.31 19.96 7.25
N GLY A 348 9.33 19.56 6.48
CA GLY A 348 9.44 18.24 5.86
C GLY A 348 9.25 18.25 4.34
N TYR A 349 8.86 17.11 3.79
CA TYR A 349 8.62 16.99 2.35
C TYR A 349 7.30 17.62 1.93
N HIS A 350 7.39 18.47 0.92
CA HIS A 350 6.26 19.09 0.25
C HIS A 350 6.21 18.60 -1.19
N VAL A 351 5.05 18.12 -1.63
CA VAL A 351 4.78 17.69 -3.01
C VAL A 351 3.81 18.66 -3.64
N HIS A 352 4.19 19.18 -4.81
CA HIS A 352 3.32 19.96 -5.68
C HIS A 352 3.02 19.16 -6.94
N SER A 353 1.74 18.98 -7.26
CA SER A 353 1.25 18.27 -8.44
C SER A 353 1.04 19.20 -9.62
N ASP A 354 1.46 18.79 -10.80
CA ASP A 354 1.22 19.54 -12.04
C ASP A 354 -0.28 19.58 -12.42
N ALA A 355 -1.04 18.57 -11.97
CA ALA A 355 -2.49 18.47 -12.19
C ALA A 355 -3.26 18.45 -10.85
N PRO A 356 -4.53 18.92 -10.84
CA PRO A 356 -5.33 18.91 -9.62
C PRO A 356 -5.63 17.47 -9.14
N ILE A 357 -5.38 17.21 -7.88
CA ILE A 357 -5.60 15.92 -7.22
C ILE A 357 -6.95 15.96 -6.52
N GLN A 358 -7.84 15.03 -6.84
CA GLN A 358 -9.11 14.90 -6.15
C GLN A 358 -8.96 14.20 -4.79
N GLY A 359 -9.41 14.85 -3.73
CA GLY A 359 -9.58 14.22 -2.42
C GLY A 359 -8.29 13.77 -1.77
N ILE A 360 -7.30 14.67 -1.64
CA ILE A 360 -6.11 14.44 -0.82
C ILE A 360 -6.58 14.18 0.62
N ALA A 361 -6.36 12.96 1.12
CA ALA A 361 -6.87 12.54 2.41
C ALA A 361 -5.74 12.32 3.41
N PRO A 362 -5.70 13.10 4.50
CA PRO A 362 -4.73 12.90 5.57
C PRO A 362 -4.82 11.50 6.18
N GLY A 363 -3.67 10.91 6.46
CA GLY A 363 -3.54 9.55 6.94
C GLY A 363 -3.38 8.49 5.84
N GLN A 364 -3.58 8.85 4.56
CA GLN A 364 -3.14 8.05 3.41
C GLN A 364 -1.63 8.20 3.22
N PHE A 365 -1.03 7.30 2.43
CA PHE A 365 0.38 7.41 2.07
C PHE A 365 0.53 8.08 0.71
N GLY A 366 1.42 9.07 0.63
CA GLY A 366 1.93 9.60 -0.62
C GLY A 366 3.19 8.83 -1.00
N CYS A 367 3.14 8.07 -2.09
CA CYS A 367 4.24 7.27 -2.59
C CYS A 367 4.98 8.03 -3.68
N ILE A 368 6.31 8.10 -3.58
CA ILE A 368 7.16 8.89 -4.46
C ILE A 368 8.00 7.97 -5.33
N TYR A 369 8.04 8.29 -6.62
CA TYR A 369 8.76 7.55 -7.65
C TYR A 369 9.73 8.47 -8.39
N ASP A 370 10.69 7.89 -9.09
CA ASP A 370 11.53 8.64 -10.02
C ASP A 370 10.69 9.25 -11.15
N ALA A 371 11.27 10.20 -11.88
CA ALA A 371 10.57 10.95 -12.93
C ALA A 371 9.99 10.07 -14.05
N ASP A 372 10.56 8.89 -14.26
CA ASP A 372 10.11 7.91 -15.25
C ASP A 372 9.15 6.86 -14.69
N ALA A 373 8.75 6.97 -13.41
CA ALA A 373 7.92 5.99 -12.69
C ALA A 373 8.46 4.56 -12.77
N THR A 374 9.77 4.38 -12.75
CA THR A 374 10.39 3.05 -12.87
C THR A 374 10.78 2.46 -11.52
N VAL A 375 11.10 3.30 -10.53
CA VAL A 375 11.40 2.87 -9.17
C VAL A 375 10.69 3.74 -8.13
N CYS A 376 10.28 3.10 -7.03
CA CYS A 376 9.69 3.74 -5.86
C CYS A 376 10.80 4.12 -4.87
N TYR A 377 10.89 5.38 -4.50
CA TYR A 377 11.78 5.85 -3.44
C TYR A 377 11.29 5.47 -2.05
N GLY A 378 9.97 5.45 -1.86
CA GLY A 378 9.32 5.21 -0.58
C GLY A 378 8.02 5.98 -0.44
N SER A 379 7.56 6.16 0.79
CA SER A 379 6.33 6.91 1.06
C SER A 379 6.34 7.59 2.42
N GLY A 380 5.50 8.62 2.56
CA GLY A 380 5.21 9.27 3.83
C GLY A 380 3.70 9.40 4.04
N GLU A 381 3.28 9.57 5.30
CA GLU A 381 1.87 9.82 5.61
C GLU A 381 1.50 11.22 5.17
N ILE A 382 0.40 11.35 4.41
CA ILE A 382 -0.14 12.65 4.00
C ILE A 382 -0.63 13.37 5.25
N SER A 383 -0.07 14.55 5.51
CA SER A 383 -0.45 15.44 6.60
C SER A 383 -1.21 16.65 6.08
N ILE A 384 -2.06 17.21 6.94
CA ILE A 384 -2.77 18.46 6.64
C ILE A 384 -1.81 19.62 6.90
N TYR A 385 -1.81 20.62 6.01
CA TYR A 385 -1.27 21.93 6.35
C TYR A 385 -1.94 22.39 7.65
N LYS A 386 -1.14 22.73 8.67
CA LYS A 386 -1.67 23.54 9.76
C LYS A 386 -1.98 24.90 9.14
N GLU A 387 -3.28 25.17 8.90
CA GLU A 387 -3.71 26.54 8.64
C GLU A 387 -3.13 27.42 9.77
N ARG A 388 -2.24 28.36 9.41
CA ARG A 388 -1.68 29.34 10.34
C ARG A 388 -2.77 30.27 10.86
#